data_0c2bfa77237b6536cb6c4c2f6c467977
#
_entry.id   0c2bfa77237b6536cb6c4c2f6c467977
#
_cell.length_a   1.000
_cell.length_b   1.000
_cell.length_c   1.000
_cell.angle_alpha   90.00
_cell.angle_beta   90.00
_cell.angle_gamma   90.00
#
_symmetry.space_group_name_H-M   'P 1'
#
loop_
_entity.id
_entity.type
_entity.pdbx_description
1 polymer ?
#
loop_
_entity_poly.entity_id
_entity_poly.type
_entity_poly.pdbx_seq_one_letter_code
_entity_poly.pdbx_strand_id
1 'polypeptide(L)'
;MNATNTNYATPVIRTDFTDEATWKKIQKEVAAINIMGFSANVRFINEQQYSGLTGQELLQSIPGLNEYGCIFVADATAMSAVEHHLLVLDPFNPTGKTFRVIPSEAWGVENNLSLANMDYIEFADSVDSDGVFRGFK
;
A
#
# COMPACT_ATOMS: atom_id res chain seq x y z
N MET A 1 -19.08 14.25 -10.72
CA MET A 1 -18.63 13.64 -10.48
C MET A 1 -18.80 12.73 -9.90
N ASN A 2 -18.94 12.35 -9.65
CA ASN A 2 -19.06 11.59 -9.17
C ASN A 2 -18.57 10.67 -8.55
N ALA A 3 -19.30 10.51 -8.03
CA ALA A 3 -19.12 9.43 -7.10
C ALA A 3 -18.09 8.48 -7.50
N THR A 4 -17.71 8.80 -8.46
CA THR A 4 -16.59 8.16 -8.98
C THR A 4 -15.41 8.14 -8.10
N ASN A 5 -15.59 8.53 -6.90
CA ASN A 5 -14.53 8.59 -5.94
C ASN A 5 -13.80 7.29 -5.73
N THR A 6 -14.46 6.16 -5.96
CA THR A 6 -13.79 4.87 -5.84
C THR A 6 -12.63 4.71 -6.81
N ASN A 7 -12.65 5.46 -7.92
CA ASN A 7 -11.56 5.43 -8.88
C ASN A 7 -10.31 6.13 -8.39
N TYR A 8 -10.46 6.97 -7.36
CA TYR A 8 -9.32 7.70 -6.79
C TYR A 8 -8.82 7.08 -5.49
N ALA A 9 -9.48 6.02 -5.01
CA ALA A 9 -8.99 5.32 -3.84
C ALA A 9 -7.71 4.55 -4.19
N THR A 10 -6.71 4.69 -3.35
CA THR A 10 -5.40 4.08 -3.59
C THR A 10 -5.51 2.56 -3.60
N PRO A 11 -4.97 1.87 -4.60
CA PRO A 11 -5.04 0.42 -4.67
C PRO A 11 -4.18 -0.27 -3.61
N VAL A 12 -4.76 -1.31 -3.01
CA VAL A 12 -4.02 -2.30 -2.23
C VAL A 12 -4.16 -3.60 -3.01
N ILE A 13 -3.08 -4.05 -3.64
CA ILE A 13 -3.10 -5.17 -4.58
C ILE A 13 -2.59 -6.43 -3.91
N ARG A 14 -3.39 -7.48 -3.96
CA ARG A 14 -3.01 -8.79 -3.44
C ARG A 14 -2.23 -9.56 -4.49
N THR A 15 -1.04 -10.05 -4.15
CA THR A 15 -0.25 -10.92 -5.03
C THR A 15 0.03 -12.30 -4.43
N ASP A 16 -0.33 -12.53 -3.17
CA ASP A 16 -0.17 -13.83 -2.52
C ASP A 16 -1.55 -14.34 -2.11
N PHE A 17 -1.93 -15.50 -2.61
CA PHE A 17 -3.26 -16.08 -2.43
C PHE A 17 -3.25 -17.33 -1.55
N THR A 18 -2.20 -17.52 -0.74
CA THR A 18 -2.04 -18.74 0.05
C THR A 18 -2.86 -18.76 1.33
N ASP A 19 -3.27 -17.58 1.86
CA ASP A 19 -3.96 -17.51 3.14
C ASP A 19 -5.06 -16.45 3.11
N GLU A 20 -6.28 -16.91 2.92
CA GLU A 20 -7.45 -16.04 2.84
C GLU A 20 -7.72 -15.32 4.16
N ALA A 21 -7.51 -15.99 5.29
CA ALA A 21 -7.75 -15.38 6.60
C ALA A 21 -6.78 -14.22 6.85
N THR A 22 -5.52 -14.38 6.47
CA THR A 22 -4.51 -13.32 6.59
C THR A 22 -4.86 -12.14 5.69
N TRP A 23 -5.29 -12.40 4.45
CA TRP A 23 -5.72 -11.33 3.54
C TRP A 23 -6.86 -10.50 4.17
N LYS A 24 -7.85 -11.16 4.74
CA LYS A 24 -8.97 -10.47 5.39
C LYS A 24 -8.51 -9.65 6.59
N LYS A 25 -7.56 -10.19 7.36
CA LYS A 25 -7.00 -9.47 8.50
C LYS A 25 -6.27 -8.20 8.05
N ILE A 26 -5.47 -8.29 6.99
CA ILE A 26 -4.78 -7.13 6.42
C ILE A 26 -5.78 -6.08 5.97
N GLN A 27 -6.84 -6.49 5.26
CA GLN A 27 -7.88 -5.56 4.81
C GLN A 27 -8.48 -4.81 5.99
N LYS A 28 -8.80 -5.53 7.05
CA LYS A 28 -9.42 -4.94 8.23
C LYS A 28 -8.48 -3.95 8.90
N GLU A 29 -7.20 -4.30 9.02
CA GLU A 29 -6.21 -3.42 9.67
C GLU A 29 -5.95 -2.16 8.86
N VAL A 30 -5.86 -2.28 7.54
CA VAL A 30 -5.64 -1.12 6.66
C VAL A 30 -6.83 -0.18 6.68
N ALA A 31 -8.05 -0.73 6.70
CA ALA A 31 -9.27 0.07 6.63
C ALA A 31 -9.68 0.66 7.98
N ALA A 32 -9.02 0.28 9.07
CA ALA A 32 -9.40 0.72 10.41
C ALA A 32 -9.23 2.24 10.57
N ILE A 33 -10.19 2.82 11.28
CA ILE A 33 -10.13 4.24 11.65
C ILE A 33 -9.31 4.32 12.94
N ASN A 34 -8.30 5.20 12.96
CA ASN A 34 -7.45 5.32 14.13
C ASN A 34 -8.13 6.17 15.22
N ILE A 35 -7.47 6.27 16.36
CA ILE A 35 -8.00 6.99 17.54
C ILE A 35 -8.30 8.46 17.23
N MET A 36 -7.61 9.05 16.24
CA MET A 36 -7.83 10.45 15.84
C MET A 36 -8.87 10.60 14.74
N GLY A 37 -9.48 9.51 14.29
CA GLY A 37 -10.51 9.54 13.24
C GLY A 37 -9.98 9.46 11.82
N PHE A 38 -8.70 9.17 11.62
CA PHE A 38 -8.12 9.05 10.29
C PHE A 38 -8.16 7.61 9.79
N SER A 39 -8.31 7.45 8.49
CA SER A 39 -8.25 6.14 7.84
C SER A 39 -7.65 6.31 6.45
N ALA A 40 -7.14 5.20 5.89
CA ALA A 40 -6.65 5.18 4.52
C ALA A 40 -7.83 5.15 3.54
N ASN A 41 -7.74 5.93 2.48
CA ASN A 41 -8.71 5.88 1.39
C ASN A 41 -8.20 4.90 0.35
N VAL A 42 -8.59 3.63 0.49
CA VAL A 42 -8.05 2.55 -0.33
C VAL A 42 -9.16 1.70 -0.93
N ARG A 43 -8.84 1.01 -2.00
CA ARG A 43 -9.65 -0.07 -2.55
C ARG A 43 -8.79 -1.31 -2.66
N PHE A 44 -9.38 -2.45 -2.38
CA PHE A 44 -8.65 -3.72 -2.36
C PHE A 44 -8.84 -4.43 -3.69
N ILE A 45 -7.73 -4.83 -4.31
CA ILE A 45 -7.73 -5.54 -5.58
C ILE A 45 -7.36 -6.99 -5.31
N ASN A 46 -8.32 -7.88 -5.50
CA ASN A 46 -8.20 -9.31 -5.22
C ASN A 46 -8.43 -10.08 -6.53
N GLU A 47 -7.43 -10.03 -7.42
CA GLU A 47 -7.51 -10.61 -8.76
C GLU A 47 -6.44 -11.68 -8.91
N GLN A 48 -6.85 -12.90 -9.16
CA GLN A 48 -5.98 -14.06 -9.28
C GLN A 48 -4.89 -13.86 -10.34
N GLN A 49 -5.18 -13.08 -11.36
CA GLN A 49 -4.23 -12.84 -12.44
C GLN A 49 -2.96 -12.11 -11.97
N TYR A 50 -3.00 -11.48 -10.80
CA TYR A 50 -1.82 -10.78 -10.26
C TYR A 50 -1.02 -11.65 -9.31
N SER A 51 -1.39 -12.93 -9.16
CA SER A 51 -0.69 -13.86 -8.27
C SER A 51 0.79 -13.96 -8.63
N GLY A 52 1.65 -13.73 -7.65
CA GLY A 52 3.09 -13.92 -7.82
C GLY A 52 3.82 -12.79 -8.54
N LEU A 53 3.13 -11.74 -8.95
CA LEU A 53 3.79 -10.64 -9.65
C LEU A 53 4.60 -9.77 -8.69
N THR A 54 5.74 -9.29 -9.17
CA THR A 54 6.56 -8.32 -8.45
C THR A 54 5.96 -6.93 -8.55
N GLY A 55 6.44 -6.00 -7.73
CA GLY A 55 6.00 -4.61 -7.82
C GLY A 55 6.20 -4.01 -9.19
N GLN A 56 7.35 -4.26 -9.81
CA GLN A 56 7.62 -3.74 -11.15
C GLN A 56 6.69 -4.35 -12.19
N GLU A 57 6.42 -5.64 -12.08
CA GLU A 57 5.50 -6.32 -12.99
C GLU A 57 4.08 -5.76 -12.86
N LEU A 58 3.64 -5.46 -11.63
CA LEU A 58 2.34 -4.84 -11.41
C LEU A 58 2.26 -3.47 -12.10
N LEU A 59 3.28 -2.65 -11.92
CA LEU A 59 3.31 -1.31 -12.51
C LEU A 59 3.30 -1.37 -14.04
N GLN A 60 3.89 -2.42 -14.62
CA GLN A 60 3.88 -2.61 -16.07
C GLN A 60 2.58 -3.20 -16.59
N SER A 61 1.90 -4.00 -15.77
CA SER A 61 0.74 -4.78 -16.21
C SER A 61 -0.59 -4.06 -16.03
N ILE A 62 -0.68 -3.15 -15.06
CA ILE A 62 -1.95 -2.52 -14.72
C ILE A 62 -1.93 -1.07 -15.19
N PRO A 63 -2.77 -0.72 -16.18
CA PRO A 63 -2.84 0.65 -16.69
C PRO A 63 -3.33 1.61 -15.59
N GLY A 64 -2.82 2.84 -15.61
CA GLY A 64 -3.34 3.89 -14.76
C GLY A 64 -2.79 3.93 -13.34
N LEU A 65 -1.88 3.03 -12.96
CA LEU A 65 -1.31 3.06 -11.61
C LEU A 65 -0.51 4.34 -11.35
N ASN A 66 0.01 4.99 -12.40
CA ASN A 66 0.73 6.24 -12.24
C ASN A 66 -0.18 7.45 -11.95
N GLU A 67 -1.47 7.22 -11.80
CA GLU A 67 -2.40 8.27 -11.37
C GLU A 67 -2.50 8.38 -9.86
N TYR A 68 -1.84 7.50 -9.13
CA TYR A 68 -1.89 7.48 -7.67
C TYR A 68 -0.56 7.92 -7.07
N GLY A 69 -0.62 8.49 -5.87
CA GLY A 69 0.59 8.91 -5.16
C GLY A 69 1.45 7.76 -4.67
N CYS A 70 0.83 6.61 -4.45
CA CYS A 70 1.53 5.37 -4.10
C CYS A 70 0.61 4.19 -4.37
N ILE A 71 1.20 2.99 -4.34
CA ILE A 71 0.45 1.73 -4.49
C ILE A 71 0.91 0.81 -3.36
N PHE A 72 -0.04 0.15 -2.70
CA PHE A 72 0.27 -0.85 -1.67
C PHE A 72 0.15 -2.25 -2.25
N VAL A 73 1.04 -3.15 -1.83
CA VAL A 73 1.02 -4.54 -2.30
C VAL A 73 1.04 -5.48 -1.10
N ALA A 74 0.05 -6.36 -1.04
CA ALA A 74 0.01 -7.46 -0.08
C ALA A 74 0.64 -8.69 -0.74
N ASP A 75 1.94 -8.78 -0.62
CA ASP A 75 2.76 -9.84 -1.22
C ASP A 75 3.05 -10.96 -0.22
N ALA A 76 3.88 -11.93 -0.62
CA ALA A 76 4.23 -13.06 0.23
C ALA A 76 4.87 -12.62 1.55
N THR A 77 5.69 -11.56 1.51
CA THR A 77 6.30 -11.03 2.72
C THR A 77 5.25 -10.46 3.66
N ALA A 78 4.28 -9.70 3.13
CA ALA A 78 3.20 -9.15 3.95
C ALA A 78 2.38 -10.27 4.59
N MET A 79 2.12 -11.35 3.84
CA MET A 79 1.34 -12.47 4.35
C MET A 79 2.04 -13.22 5.47
N SER A 80 3.38 -13.36 5.38
CA SER A 80 4.14 -14.17 6.34
C SER A 80 4.71 -13.38 7.51
N ALA A 81 4.89 -12.07 7.37
CA ALA A 81 5.46 -11.24 8.44
C ALA A 81 4.45 -11.08 9.58
N VAL A 82 4.95 -11.05 10.81
CA VAL A 82 4.11 -10.89 12.00
C VAL A 82 3.29 -9.60 11.95
N GLU A 83 3.90 -8.52 11.48
CA GLU A 83 3.25 -7.22 11.40
C GLU A 83 2.49 -7.01 10.09
N HIS A 84 2.55 -7.95 9.16
CA HIS A 84 1.87 -7.88 7.86
C HIS A 84 2.18 -6.60 7.09
N HIS A 85 3.45 -6.15 7.13
CA HIS A 85 3.82 -4.90 6.48
C HIS A 85 3.71 -5.00 4.96
N LEU A 86 3.02 -4.01 4.40
CA LEU A 86 2.76 -3.94 2.96
C LEU A 86 3.94 -3.31 2.23
N LEU A 87 4.19 -3.77 1.02
CA LEU A 87 5.13 -3.10 0.13
C LEU A 87 4.49 -1.83 -0.40
N VAL A 88 5.21 -0.73 -0.40
CA VAL A 88 4.75 0.55 -0.94
C VAL A 88 5.56 0.85 -2.18
N LEU A 89 4.86 1.06 -3.30
CA LEU A 89 5.48 1.36 -4.58
C LEU A 89 5.31 2.84 -4.92
N ASP A 90 6.34 3.40 -5.56
CA ASP A 90 6.27 4.72 -6.17
C ASP A 90 6.03 4.52 -7.68
N PRO A 91 4.81 4.76 -8.17
CA PRO A 91 4.54 4.53 -9.59
C PRO A 91 5.28 5.48 -10.52
N PHE A 92 5.84 6.57 -9.99
CA PHE A 92 6.61 7.52 -10.79
C PHE A 92 8.10 7.17 -10.85
N ASN A 93 8.55 6.26 -10.00
CA ASN A 93 9.96 5.82 -9.98
C ASN A 93 10.01 4.31 -9.73
N PRO A 94 9.59 3.49 -10.72
CA PRO A 94 9.40 2.04 -10.52
C PRO A 94 10.67 1.28 -10.16
N THR A 95 11.85 1.82 -10.49
CA THR A 95 13.12 1.17 -10.19
C THR A 95 13.83 1.80 -9.01
N GLY A 96 13.19 2.76 -8.35
CA GLY A 96 13.76 3.46 -7.22
C GLY A 96 13.66 2.67 -5.92
N LYS A 97 14.04 3.34 -4.85
CA LYS A 97 14.00 2.79 -3.51
C LYS A 97 12.55 2.48 -3.11
N THR A 98 12.35 1.33 -2.47
CA THR A 98 11.04 0.97 -1.93
C THR A 98 11.11 0.92 -0.41
N PHE A 99 9.92 0.91 0.22
CA PHE A 99 9.81 0.70 1.66
C PHE A 99 8.55 -0.09 1.95
N ARG A 100 8.39 -0.48 3.21
CA ARG A 100 7.19 -1.19 3.66
C ARG A 100 6.53 -0.40 4.77
N VAL A 101 5.25 -0.62 4.98
CA VAL A 101 4.48 0.07 6.03
C VAL A 101 3.62 -0.94 6.76
N ILE A 102 3.56 -0.82 8.10
CA ILE A 102 2.61 -1.64 8.86
C ILE A 102 1.18 -1.15 8.55
N PRO A 103 0.18 -2.05 8.52
CA PRO A 103 -1.16 -1.67 8.13
C PRO A 103 -1.75 -0.50 8.91
N SER A 104 -1.45 -0.40 10.20
CA SER A 104 -1.98 0.67 11.03
C SER A 104 -1.42 2.06 10.70
N GLU A 105 -0.32 2.13 9.93
CA GLU A 105 0.27 3.40 9.49
C GLU A 105 0.02 3.69 8.02
N ALA A 106 -0.71 2.81 7.33
CA ALA A 106 -1.00 3.03 5.91
C ALA A 106 -1.77 4.32 5.67
N TRP A 107 -2.64 4.71 6.61
CA TRP A 107 -3.43 5.93 6.49
C TRP A 107 -2.54 7.17 6.31
N GLY A 108 -1.47 7.26 7.07
CA GLY A 108 -0.57 8.42 7.02
C GLY A 108 0.21 8.49 5.71
N VAL A 109 0.66 7.35 5.23
CA VAL A 109 1.34 7.27 3.94
C VAL A 109 0.37 7.64 2.82
N GLU A 110 -0.81 7.02 2.80
CA GLU A 110 -1.80 7.23 1.74
C GLU A 110 -2.30 8.68 1.73
N ASN A 111 -2.69 9.21 2.88
CA ASN A 111 -3.24 10.56 2.94
C ASN A 111 -2.22 11.59 2.47
N ASN A 112 -0.98 11.50 2.93
CA ASN A 112 0.02 12.50 2.61
C ASN A 112 0.54 12.41 1.18
N LEU A 113 0.66 11.21 0.63
CA LEU A 113 1.11 11.05 -0.75
C LEU A 113 0.00 11.36 -1.75
N SER A 114 -1.24 10.98 -1.44
CA SER A 114 -2.37 11.27 -2.33
C SER A 114 -2.68 12.76 -2.43
N LEU A 115 -2.45 13.50 -1.33
CA LEU A 115 -2.69 14.94 -1.31
C LEU A 115 -1.45 15.75 -1.67
N ALA A 116 -0.35 15.08 -1.98
CA ALA A 116 0.94 15.70 -2.30
C ALA A 116 1.46 16.61 -1.18
N ASN A 117 1.13 16.31 0.06
CA ASN A 117 1.64 17.01 1.23
C ASN A 117 3.08 16.63 1.52
N MET A 118 3.46 15.40 1.15
CA MET A 118 4.79 14.85 1.37
C MET A 118 5.21 14.09 0.13
N ASP A 119 6.51 13.92 -0.03
CA ASP A 119 7.09 13.13 -1.11
C ASP A 119 7.35 11.71 -0.65
N TYR A 120 7.31 10.77 -1.59
CA TYR A 120 7.56 9.36 -1.32
C TYR A 120 8.87 9.13 -0.56
N ILE A 121 9.93 9.84 -0.95
CA ILE A 121 11.25 9.64 -0.34
C ILE A 121 11.28 10.03 1.15
N GLU A 122 10.41 10.93 1.58
CA GLU A 122 10.35 11.31 2.99
C GLU A 122 9.93 10.13 3.86
N PHE A 123 9.04 9.28 3.35
CA PHE A 123 8.67 8.06 4.05
C PHE A 123 9.75 6.99 3.92
N ALA A 124 10.29 6.82 2.71
CA ALA A 124 11.32 5.82 2.46
C ALA A 124 12.57 6.06 3.30
N ASP A 125 12.85 7.32 3.63
CA ASP A 125 14.00 7.69 4.48
C ASP A 125 13.67 7.66 5.97
N SER A 126 12.43 7.44 6.34
CA SER A 126 11.98 7.44 7.75
C SER A 126 11.67 6.05 8.28
N VAL A 127 12.12 5.03 7.57
CA VAL A 127 11.90 3.64 7.98
C VAL A 127 12.86 3.22 9.10
N ASP A 128 12.48 2.17 9.81
CA ASP A 128 13.37 1.51 10.75
C ASP A 128 14.44 0.73 9.98
N SER A 129 15.41 0.18 10.68
CA SER A 129 16.55 -0.49 10.05
C SER A 129 16.16 -1.65 9.14
N ASP A 130 14.98 -2.21 9.34
CA ASP A 130 14.47 -3.31 8.52
C ASP A 130 13.68 -2.83 7.28
N GLY A 131 13.64 -1.54 7.03
CA GLY A 131 12.95 -1.00 5.87
C GLY A 131 11.45 -0.80 6.04
N VAL A 132 10.96 -0.88 7.27
CA VAL A 132 9.53 -0.77 7.57
C VAL A 132 9.23 0.56 8.25
N PHE A 133 8.24 1.27 7.71
CA PHE A 133 7.74 2.51 8.30
C PHE A 133 6.70 2.17 9.37
N ARG A 134 6.95 2.60 10.61
CA ARG A 134 6.07 2.37 11.75
C ARG A 134 5.64 3.68 12.40
N GLY A 135 5.60 4.76 11.63
CA GLY A 135 5.26 6.09 12.12
C GLY A 135 6.50 6.95 12.26
N PHE A 136 6.30 8.26 12.23
CA PHE A 136 7.40 9.20 12.45
C PHE A 136 7.78 9.23 13.92
N LYS A 137 9.06 9.44 14.18
CA LYS A 137 9.62 9.45 15.55
C LYS A 137 10.06 10.84 15.97
#